data_db445b9ee5c48e134506b5cd47a0909f
#
_entry.id   db445b9ee5c48e134506b5cd47a0909f
#
_cell.length_a   1.000
_cell.length_b   1.000
_cell.length_c   1.000
_cell.angle_alpha   90.00
_cell.angle_beta   90.00
_cell.angle_gamma   90.00
#
_symmetry.space_group_name_H-M   'P 1'
#
loop_
_entity.id
_entity.type
_entity.pdbx_description
1 polymer ?
#
loop_
_entity_poly.entity_id
_entity_poly.type
_entity_poly.pdbx_seq_one_letter_code
_entity_poly.pdbx_strand_id
1 'polypeptide(L)'
;MFDVTWLFIIPIIFLGWLISRYFVTRNMQQQEKQQQILKDIKYKQVLEKAKQAEREEKIYKASTGHIPSQLSLAKECEVTNPVAAIEWYEKAAAQDNEMAQYALARLYRRDPLDQQAMLKANYWQAFIDVKQKSPESLFHFGLLLIQGKGVETDPTSGIDYIQQAAIEGFLPALLFLSDWYVVEETDHYLPEQAFYWRIQAAKHNDLDGLMKTAFCYKAGLGVARDVERVKYWLERAAEHNHPEAQYFVGKMHLGECANNAAIAYIWFSMAYAGGYKKARVARDEAAPLIGIESILNVQNIAKEVYKILKKQPVIPHSIISLLDDCYGRKGYRPTLADIELLGETQDHMSDDQEISIKEDIAISMTEPNTIETDNTEEKLATKQDDWTTSWGSSSSDMMIQTTPVANDELTK
;
A
#
# COMPACT_ATOMS: atom_id res chain seq x y z
N MET A 1 -63.76 -96.83 -45.84
CA MET A 1 -64.17 -95.87 -44.80
C MET A 1 -62.93 -95.15 -44.35
N PHE A 2 -62.69 -93.97 -44.82
CA PHE A 2 -61.62 -93.11 -44.29
C PHE A 2 -62.19 -92.48 -43.05
N ASP A 3 -61.49 -92.71 -41.88
CA ASP A 3 -61.91 -92.18 -40.57
C ASP A 3 -61.86 -90.64 -40.55
N VAL A 4 -63.05 -90.03 -40.46
CA VAL A 4 -63.26 -88.59 -40.41
C VAL A 4 -62.56 -87.94 -39.17
N THR A 5 -62.15 -88.76 -38.22
CA THR A 5 -61.44 -88.31 -36.97
C THR A 5 -60.12 -87.69 -37.21
N TRP A 6 -59.35 -88.05 -38.24
CA TRP A 6 -58.08 -87.45 -38.58
C TRP A 6 -58.21 -86.00 -39.08
N LEU A 7 -59.36 -85.62 -39.62
CA LEU A 7 -59.60 -84.27 -40.14
C LEU A 7 -59.64 -83.22 -39.01
N PHE A 8 -59.99 -83.61 -37.79
CA PHE A 8 -60.05 -82.77 -36.62
C PHE A 8 -58.79 -82.87 -35.75
N ILE A 9 -58.09 -83.97 -35.73
CA ILE A 9 -56.88 -84.17 -34.91
C ILE A 9 -55.65 -83.37 -35.45
N ILE A 10 -55.47 -83.38 -36.76
CA ILE A 10 -54.36 -82.69 -37.43
C ILE A 10 -54.33 -81.15 -37.13
N PRO A 11 -55.43 -80.37 -37.29
CA PRO A 11 -55.49 -79.01 -37.01
C PRO A 11 -55.28 -78.67 -35.49
N ILE A 12 -55.74 -79.56 -34.58
CA ILE A 12 -55.51 -79.36 -33.14
C ILE A 12 -54.04 -79.57 -32.78
N ILE A 13 -53.37 -80.54 -33.32
CA ILE A 13 -51.93 -80.78 -33.15
C ILE A 13 -51.15 -79.61 -33.76
N PHE A 14 -51.56 -79.14 -34.95
CA PHE A 14 -50.90 -77.97 -35.58
C PHE A 14 -51.10 -76.65 -34.78
N LEU A 15 -52.30 -76.48 -34.23
CA LEU A 15 -52.58 -75.34 -33.36
C LEU A 15 -51.75 -75.38 -32.05
N GLY A 16 -51.69 -76.60 -31.45
CA GLY A 16 -50.85 -76.85 -30.28
C GLY A 16 -49.37 -76.57 -30.57
N TRP A 17 -48.87 -76.97 -31.74
CA TRP A 17 -47.50 -76.68 -32.19
C TRP A 17 -47.26 -75.18 -32.42
N LEU A 18 -48.21 -74.46 -33.03
CA LEU A 18 -48.14 -73.03 -33.23
C LEU A 18 -48.11 -72.28 -31.90
N ILE A 19 -48.96 -72.65 -30.95
CA ILE A 19 -49.00 -72.08 -29.60
C ILE A 19 -47.67 -72.32 -28.87
N SER A 20 -47.21 -73.59 -28.91
CA SER A 20 -45.93 -73.98 -28.31
C SER A 20 -44.76 -73.13 -28.91
N ARG A 21 -44.74 -73.05 -30.24
CA ARG A 21 -43.72 -72.25 -30.97
C ARG A 21 -43.78 -70.75 -30.61
N TYR A 22 -44.98 -70.21 -30.47
CA TYR A 22 -45.19 -68.79 -30.03
C TYR A 22 -44.66 -68.58 -28.61
N PHE A 23 -44.96 -69.50 -27.67
CA PHE A 23 -44.45 -69.40 -26.31
C PHE A 23 -42.91 -69.52 -26.23
N VAL A 24 -42.34 -70.47 -26.99
CA VAL A 24 -40.89 -70.66 -27.05
C VAL A 24 -40.19 -69.38 -27.61
N THR A 25 -40.69 -68.88 -28.76
CA THR A 25 -40.10 -67.62 -29.35
C THR A 25 -40.25 -66.42 -28.42
N ARG A 26 -41.41 -66.31 -27.75
CA ARG A 26 -41.63 -65.21 -26.76
C ARG A 26 -40.71 -65.35 -25.55
N ASN A 27 -40.51 -66.56 -25.03
CA ASN A 27 -39.58 -66.81 -23.93
C ASN A 27 -38.14 -66.56 -24.35
N MET A 28 -37.72 -66.93 -25.54
CA MET A 28 -36.40 -66.65 -26.08
C MET A 28 -36.18 -65.10 -26.22
N GLN A 29 -37.16 -64.44 -26.79
CA GLN A 29 -37.08 -62.91 -26.86
C GLN A 29 -37.03 -62.25 -25.49
N GLN A 30 -37.77 -62.81 -24.50
CA GLN A 30 -37.65 -62.26 -23.12
C GLN A 30 -36.29 -62.56 -22.50
N GLN A 31 -35.74 -63.76 -22.71
CA GLN A 31 -34.39 -64.09 -22.24
C GLN A 31 -33.32 -63.24 -22.91
N GLU A 32 -33.41 -62.99 -24.21
CA GLU A 32 -32.51 -62.13 -24.95
C GLU A 32 -32.56 -60.66 -24.41
N LYS A 33 -33.78 -60.13 -24.19
CA LYS A 33 -33.98 -58.83 -23.56
C LYS A 33 -33.38 -58.73 -22.15
N GLN A 34 -33.61 -59.78 -21.33
CA GLN A 34 -33.00 -59.81 -19.98
C GLN A 34 -31.48 -59.89 -20.02
N GLN A 35 -30.91 -60.66 -20.94
CA GLN A 35 -29.46 -60.74 -21.13
C GLN A 35 -28.91 -59.42 -21.61
N GLN A 36 -29.62 -58.68 -22.46
CA GLN A 36 -29.21 -57.36 -22.95
C GLN A 36 -29.23 -56.32 -21.83
N ILE A 37 -30.28 -56.28 -21.02
CA ILE A 37 -30.39 -55.43 -19.83
C ILE A 37 -29.27 -55.77 -18.84
N LEU A 38 -28.95 -57.02 -18.61
CA LEU A 38 -27.88 -57.46 -17.73
C LEU A 38 -26.47 -56.96 -18.22
N LYS A 39 -26.26 -57.05 -19.55
CA LYS A 39 -25.05 -56.56 -20.21
C LYS A 39 -24.93 -55.03 -20.05
N ASP A 40 -26.03 -54.31 -20.26
CA ASP A 40 -26.06 -52.85 -20.13
C ASP A 40 -25.80 -52.41 -18.67
N ILE A 41 -26.37 -53.14 -17.69
CA ILE A 41 -26.08 -52.88 -16.27
C ILE A 41 -24.60 -53.12 -15.94
N LYS A 42 -24.05 -54.25 -16.39
CA LYS A 42 -22.62 -54.55 -16.19
C LYS A 42 -21.71 -53.49 -16.85
N TYR A 43 -22.05 -53.09 -18.07
CA TYR A 43 -21.32 -52.05 -18.77
C TYR A 43 -21.35 -50.73 -18.01
N LYS A 44 -22.54 -50.30 -17.53
CA LYS A 44 -22.67 -49.08 -16.69
C LYS A 44 -21.85 -49.19 -15.40
N GLN A 45 -21.88 -50.35 -14.72
CA GLN A 45 -21.07 -50.55 -13.50
C GLN A 45 -19.57 -50.47 -13.77
N VAL A 46 -19.09 -51.04 -14.90
CA VAL A 46 -17.66 -50.93 -15.28
C VAL A 46 -17.30 -49.48 -15.61
N LEU A 47 -18.17 -48.76 -16.33
CA LEU A 47 -17.97 -47.37 -16.68
C LEU A 47 -17.92 -46.50 -15.44
N GLU A 48 -18.83 -46.71 -14.47
CA GLU A 48 -18.81 -45.98 -13.19
C GLU A 48 -17.55 -46.26 -12.37
N LYS A 49 -17.10 -47.49 -12.29
CA LYS A 49 -15.82 -47.84 -11.64
C LYS A 49 -14.62 -47.17 -12.32
N ALA A 50 -14.62 -47.17 -13.65
CA ALA A 50 -13.55 -46.52 -14.41
C ALA A 50 -13.53 -44.99 -14.14
N LYS A 51 -14.69 -44.34 -14.13
CA LYS A 51 -14.81 -42.92 -13.78
C LYS A 51 -14.38 -42.63 -12.34
N GLN A 52 -14.72 -43.49 -11.39
CA GLN A 52 -14.26 -43.34 -10.01
C GLN A 52 -12.74 -43.45 -9.89
N ALA A 53 -12.14 -44.47 -10.55
CA ALA A 53 -10.70 -44.67 -10.57
C ALA A 53 -9.95 -43.43 -11.19
N GLU A 54 -10.49 -42.93 -12.32
CA GLU A 54 -9.95 -41.71 -12.96
C GLU A 54 -10.04 -40.50 -12.02
N ARG A 55 -11.16 -40.34 -11.30
CA ARG A 55 -11.34 -39.26 -10.33
C ARG A 55 -10.38 -39.38 -9.14
N GLU A 56 -10.20 -40.58 -8.61
CA GLU A 56 -9.26 -40.87 -7.52
C GLU A 56 -7.82 -40.58 -7.96
N GLU A 57 -7.42 -40.96 -9.16
CA GLU A 57 -6.12 -40.64 -9.73
C GLU A 57 -5.94 -39.15 -9.91
N LYS A 58 -6.97 -38.43 -10.39
CA LYS A 58 -6.94 -36.97 -10.52
C LYS A 58 -6.75 -36.27 -9.16
N ILE A 59 -7.48 -36.72 -8.11
CA ILE A 59 -7.36 -36.20 -6.75
C ILE A 59 -5.97 -36.48 -6.21
N TYR A 60 -5.44 -37.68 -6.40
CA TYR A 60 -4.08 -38.03 -5.99
C TYR A 60 -3.03 -37.11 -6.66
N LYS A 61 -3.09 -36.93 -7.97
CA LYS A 61 -2.21 -36.03 -8.71
C LYS A 61 -2.32 -34.57 -8.20
N ALA A 62 -3.54 -34.08 -7.94
CA ALA A 62 -3.77 -32.76 -7.42
C ALA A 62 -3.18 -32.58 -6.00
N SER A 63 -3.32 -33.61 -5.14
CA SER A 63 -2.76 -33.58 -3.78
C SER A 63 -1.23 -33.60 -3.76
N THR A 64 -0.59 -34.18 -4.79
CA THR A 64 0.87 -34.19 -4.97
C THR A 64 1.42 -32.94 -5.67
N GLY A 65 0.59 -31.92 -5.92
CA GLY A 65 1.03 -30.63 -6.45
C GLY A 65 0.84 -30.46 -7.97
N HIS A 66 0.19 -31.40 -8.68
CA HIS A 66 0.00 -31.30 -10.12
C HIS A 66 -1.02 -30.20 -10.47
N ILE A 67 -0.54 -29.02 -10.90
CA ILE A 67 -1.35 -27.82 -11.17
C ILE A 67 -2.55 -28.07 -12.11
N PRO A 68 -2.39 -28.75 -13.28
CA PRO A 68 -3.54 -29.00 -14.17
C PRO A 68 -4.67 -29.79 -13.50
N SER A 69 -4.33 -30.76 -12.64
CA SER A 69 -5.33 -31.53 -11.89
C SER A 69 -6.01 -30.67 -10.82
N GLN A 70 -5.27 -29.81 -10.12
CA GLN A 70 -5.81 -28.84 -9.16
C GLN A 70 -6.81 -27.90 -9.82
N LEU A 71 -6.44 -27.29 -10.96
CA LEU A 71 -7.32 -26.39 -11.72
C LEU A 71 -8.57 -27.09 -12.24
N SER A 72 -8.42 -28.35 -12.71
CA SER A 72 -9.57 -29.13 -13.20
C SER A 72 -10.55 -29.44 -12.08
N LEU A 73 -10.06 -29.89 -10.91
CA LEU A 73 -10.91 -30.17 -9.74
C LEU A 73 -11.56 -28.89 -9.20
N ALA A 74 -10.80 -27.80 -9.13
CA ALA A 74 -11.32 -26.50 -8.70
C ALA A 74 -12.50 -26.08 -9.60
N LYS A 75 -12.32 -26.15 -10.92
CA LYS A 75 -13.36 -25.79 -11.90
C LYS A 75 -14.60 -26.67 -11.80
N GLU A 76 -14.44 -27.98 -11.59
CA GLU A 76 -15.56 -28.91 -11.36
C GLU A 76 -16.34 -28.53 -10.09
N CYS A 77 -15.68 -28.05 -9.06
CA CYS A 77 -16.28 -27.69 -7.78
C CYS A 77 -16.88 -26.27 -7.74
N GLU A 78 -16.55 -25.37 -8.68
CA GLU A 78 -16.96 -23.94 -8.61
C GLU A 78 -18.47 -23.71 -8.38
N VAL A 79 -19.32 -24.58 -8.94
CA VAL A 79 -20.78 -24.44 -8.87
C VAL A 79 -21.35 -25.26 -7.72
N THR A 80 -20.82 -26.47 -7.51
CA THR A 80 -21.39 -27.47 -6.57
C THR A 80 -20.85 -27.30 -5.15
N ASN A 81 -19.57 -26.91 -5.01
CA ASN A 81 -18.89 -26.73 -3.74
C ASN A 81 -17.82 -25.64 -3.87
N PRO A 82 -18.20 -24.35 -3.78
CA PRO A 82 -17.27 -23.22 -3.92
C PRO A 82 -16.11 -23.25 -2.91
N VAL A 83 -16.33 -23.77 -1.71
CA VAL A 83 -15.29 -23.88 -0.68
C VAL A 83 -14.18 -24.82 -1.13
N ALA A 84 -14.53 -26.01 -1.60
CA ALA A 84 -13.55 -26.96 -2.14
C ALA A 84 -12.86 -26.41 -3.41
N ALA A 85 -13.57 -25.61 -4.22
CA ALA A 85 -12.96 -24.96 -5.37
C ALA A 85 -11.87 -23.96 -4.94
N ILE A 86 -12.14 -23.15 -3.91
CA ILE A 86 -11.18 -22.20 -3.34
C ILE A 86 -9.94 -22.94 -2.83
N GLU A 87 -10.10 -24.01 -2.06
CA GLU A 87 -8.97 -24.79 -1.54
C GLU A 87 -8.03 -25.31 -2.65
N TRP A 88 -8.60 -25.80 -3.76
CA TRP A 88 -7.78 -26.26 -4.89
C TRP A 88 -7.13 -25.11 -5.64
N TYR A 89 -7.82 -23.97 -5.81
CA TYR A 89 -7.22 -22.78 -6.41
C TYR A 89 -6.12 -22.18 -5.51
N GLU A 90 -6.28 -22.18 -4.19
CA GLU A 90 -5.22 -21.71 -3.26
C GLU A 90 -3.95 -22.55 -3.40
N LYS A 91 -4.08 -23.88 -3.51
CA LYS A 91 -2.92 -24.76 -3.75
C LYS A 91 -2.23 -24.50 -5.09
N ALA A 92 -2.98 -24.20 -6.13
CA ALA A 92 -2.41 -23.86 -7.43
C ALA A 92 -1.82 -22.43 -7.44
N ALA A 93 -2.46 -21.48 -6.76
CA ALA A 93 -1.99 -20.11 -6.63
C ALA A 93 -0.70 -19.99 -5.82
N ALA A 94 -0.52 -20.83 -4.79
CA ALA A 94 0.72 -20.95 -4.02
C ALA A 94 1.92 -21.42 -4.86
N GLN A 95 1.65 -22.07 -6.04
CA GLN A 95 2.66 -22.43 -7.03
C GLN A 95 2.77 -21.36 -8.15
N ASP A 96 2.36 -20.14 -7.88
CA ASP A 96 2.37 -18.98 -8.78
C ASP A 96 1.56 -19.15 -10.07
N ASN A 97 0.48 -19.94 -10.02
CA ASN A 97 -0.40 -20.11 -11.17
C ASN A 97 -1.38 -18.93 -11.31
N GLU A 98 -1.23 -18.14 -12.36
CA GLU A 98 -2.05 -16.94 -12.60
C GLU A 98 -3.54 -17.23 -12.77
N MET A 99 -3.90 -18.32 -13.47
CA MET A 99 -5.31 -18.68 -13.65
C MET A 99 -6.00 -18.93 -12.30
N ALA A 100 -5.28 -19.57 -11.36
CA ALA A 100 -5.79 -19.79 -10.01
C ALA A 100 -5.94 -18.47 -9.24
N GLN A 101 -4.97 -17.58 -9.34
CA GLN A 101 -5.00 -16.25 -8.71
C GLN A 101 -6.20 -15.41 -9.20
N TYR A 102 -6.43 -15.35 -10.51
CA TYR A 102 -7.62 -14.71 -11.09
C TYR A 102 -8.93 -15.36 -10.64
N ALA A 103 -8.96 -16.71 -10.57
CA ALA A 103 -10.13 -17.43 -10.11
C ALA A 103 -10.46 -17.13 -8.65
N LEU A 104 -9.45 -17.05 -7.77
CA LEU A 104 -9.61 -16.67 -6.36
C LEU A 104 -10.15 -15.25 -6.21
N ALA A 105 -9.54 -14.26 -6.89
CA ALA A 105 -10.03 -12.89 -6.88
C ALA A 105 -11.51 -12.82 -7.29
N ARG A 106 -11.91 -13.57 -8.31
CA ARG A 106 -13.29 -13.62 -8.79
C ARG A 106 -14.23 -14.35 -7.83
N LEU A 107 -13.81 -15.48 -7.27
CA LEU A 107 -14.66 -16.30 -6.39
C LEU A 107 -14.93 -15.60 -5.05
N TYR A 108 -13.90 -15.01 -4.44
CA TYR A 108 -14.06 -14.23 -3.22
C TYR A 108 -14.92 -12.97 -3.39
N ARG A 109 -14.98 -12.40 -4.59
CA ARG A 109 -15.86 -11.24 -4.91
C ARG A 109 -17.32 -11.60 -5.12
N ARG A 110 -17.68 -12.91 -5.09
CA ARG A 110 -19.04 -13.39 -5.36
C ARG A 110 -20.08 -12.95 -4.33
N ASP A 111 -19.65 -12.83 -3.07
CA ASP A 111 -20.48 -12.34 -1.97
C ASP A 111 -19.97 -10.99 -1.47
N PRO A 112 -20.56 -9.88 -1.95
CA PRO A 112 -20.16 -8.54 -1.52
C PRO A 112 -20.48 -8.22 -0.06
N LEU A 113 -21.34 -9.01 0.60
CA LEU A 113 -21.70 -8.81 2.00
C LEU A 113 -20.69 -9.47 2.96
N ASP A 114 -19.92 -10.44 2.48
CA ASP A 114 -18.83 -11.04 3.25
C ASP A 114 -17.57 -10.15 3.18
N GLN A 115 -17.36 -9.35 4.21
CA GLN A 115 -16.21 -8.45 4.31
C GLN A 115 -14.87 -9.20 4.27
N GLN A 116 -14.78 -10.40 4.86
CA GLN A 116 -13.56 -11.19 4.86
C GLN A 116 -13.25 -11.72 3.44
N ALA A 117 -14.27 -12.19 2.74
CA ALA A 117 -14.13 -12.59 1.35
C ALA A 117 -13.69 -11.42 0.47
N MET A 118 -14.25 -10.23 0.68
CA MET A 118 -13.85 -9.02 -0.06
C MET A 118 -12.41 -8.61 0.19
N LEU A 119 -11.90 -8.72 1.43
CA LEU A 119 -10.49 -8.48 1.73
C LEU A 119 -9.58 -9.45 1.00
N LYS A 120 -9.92 -10.76 1.00
CA LYS A 120 -9.17 -11.77 0.23
C LYS A 120 -9.24 -11.53 -1.27
N ALA A 121 -10.39 -11.10 -1.80
CA ALA A 121 -10.51 -10.73 -3.21
C ALA A 121 -9.59 -9.57 -3.58
N ASN A 122 -9.51 -8.54 -2.74
CA ASN A 122 -8.63 -7.38 -2.94
C ASN A 122 -7.15 -7.78 -2.85
N TYR A 123 -6.80 -8.65 -1.90
CA TYR A 123 -5.44 -9.20 -1.81
C TYR A 123 -5.02 -9.92 -3.10
N TRP A 124 -5.83 -10.86 -3.59
CA TRP A 124 -5.51 -11.59 -4.82
C TRP A 124 -5.46 -10.69 -6.05
N GLN A 125 -6.32 -9.66 -6.12
CA GLN A 125 -6.25 -8.67 -7.19
C GLN A 125 -4.93 -7.88 -7.11
N ALA A 126 -4.57 -7.37 -5.94
CA ALA A 126 -3.33 -6.64 -5.76
C ALA A 126 -2.09 -7.51 -6.01
N PHE A 127 -2.14 -8.81 -5.65
CA PHE A 127 -1.08 -9.78 -5.96
C PHE A 127 -0.88 -9.98 -7.46
N ILE A 128 -1.96 -9.93 -8.25
CA ILE A 128 -1.88 -9.97 -9.71
C ILE A 128 -1.30 -8.66 -10.25
N ASP A 129 -1.80 -7.53 -9.74
CA ASP A 129 -1.41 -6.20 -10.23
C ASP A 129 0.07 -5.88 -9.94
N VAL A 130 0.60 -6.39 -8.82
CA VAL A 130 2.02 -6.18 -8.46
C VAL A 130 3.00 -6.80 -9.47
N LYS A 131 2.57 -7.81 -10.23
CA LYS A 131 3.38 -8.42 -11.30
C LYS A 131 3.68 -7.45 -12.45
N GLN A 132 2.87 -6.40 -12.60
CA GLN A 132 3.11 -5.32 -13.56
C GLN A 132 4.23 -4.38 -13.09
N LYS A 133 4.66 -4.49 -11.83
CA LYS A 133 5.72 -3.69 -11.19
C LYS A 133 5.49 -2.18 -11.30
N SER A 134 4.24 -1.72 -11.39
CA SER A 134 4.00 -0.29 -11.27
C SER A 134 4.22 0.16 -9.82
N PRO A 135 4.81 1.36 -9.59
CA PRO A 135 5.07 1.85 -8.24
C PRO A 135 3.82 1.92 -7.38
N GLU A 136 2.69 2.22 -8.00
CA GLU A 136 1.39 2.28 -7.35
C GLU A 136 0.90 0.89 -6.89
N SER A 137 1.05 -0.14 -7.74
CA SER A 137 0.67 -1.52 -7.39
C SER A 137 1.58 -2.09 -6.30
N LEU A 138 2.89 -1.82 -6.36
CA LEU A 138 3.86 -2.20 -5.35
C LEU A 138 3.50 -1.61 -3.98
N PHE A 139 3.22 -0.30 -3.94
CA PHE A 139 2.82 0.39 -2.72
C PHE A 139 1.52 -0.16 -2.14
N HIS A 140 0.49 -0.32 -2.97
CA HIS A 140 -0.81 -0.85 -2.53
C HIS A 140 -0.68 -2.28 -1.97
N PHE A 141 0.06 -3.15 -2.66
CA PHE A 141 0.28 -4.53 -2.20
C PHE A 141 1.06 -4.57 -0.88
N GLY A 142 2.12 -3.76 -0.75
CA GLY A 142 2.89 -3.61 0.49
C GLY A 142 2.02 -3.20 1.67
N LEU A 143 1.09 -2.25 1.49
CA LEU A 143 0.15 -1.85 2.53
C LEU A 143 -0.79 -2.99 2.96
N LEU A 144 -1.26 -3.82 2.03
CA LEU A 144 -2.11 -4.98 2.36
C LEU A 144 -1.37 -6.01 3.22
N LEU A 145 -0.08 -6.25 2.93
CA LEU A 145 0.78 -7.15 3.71
C LEU A 145 1.02 -6.60 5.13
N ILE A 146 1.35 -5.31 5.28
CA ILE A 146 1.56 -4.67 6.58
C ILE A 146 0.29 -4.71 7.44
N GLN A 147 -0.87 -4.46 6.82
CA GLN A 147 -2.16 -4.39 7.52
C GLN A 147 -2.82 -5.75 7.74
N GLY A 148 -2.32 -6.83 7.14
CA GLY A 148 -2.93 -8.15 7.20
C GLY A 148 -4.31 -8.20 6.55
N LYS A 149 -4.58 -7.37 5.53
CA LYS A 149 -5.89 -7.29 4.88
C LYS A 149 -6.05 -8.38 3.82
N GLY A 150 -6.77 -9.43 4.18
CA GLY A 150 -7.02 -10.58 3.30
C GLY A 150 -5.90 -11.61 3.26
N VAL A 151 -4.83 -11.39 3.99
CA VAL A 151 -3.65 -12.24 4.14
C VAL A 151 -3.14 -12.15 5.58
N GLU A 152 -2.30 -13.08 6.00
CA GLU A 152 -1.55 -12.96 7.25
C GLU A 152 -0.59 -11.75 7.19
N THR A 153 -0.41 -11.10 8.34
CA THR A 153 0.43 -9.89 8.45
C THR A 153 1.88 -10.23 8.19
N ASP A 154 2.48 -9.58 7.20
CA ASP A 154 3.92 -9.67 6.88
C ASP A 154 4.50 -8.27 6.64
N PRO A 155 4.89 -7.56 7.72
CA PRO A 155 5.43 -6.21 7.60
C PRO A 155 6.76 -6.17 6.85
N THR A 156 7.59 -7.21 6.98
CA THR A 156 8.91 -7.27 6.34
C THR A 156 8.79 -7.25 4.83
N SER A 157 8.06 -8.22 4.26
CA SER A 157 7.80 -8.22 2.82
C SER A 157 7.01 -6.98 2.36
N GLY A 158 6.09 -6.48 3.22
CA GLY A 158 5.33 -5.29 2.92
C GLY A 158 6.20 -4.05 2.74
N ILE A 159 7.18 -3.84 3.64
CA ILE A 159 8.14 -2.73 3.54
C ILE A 159 9.03 -2.88 2.31
N ASP A 160 9.47 -4.09 1.95
CA ASP A 160 10.30 -4.32 0.77
C ASP A 160 9.57 -3.88 -0.52
N TYR A 161 8.28 -4.18 -0.65
CA TYR A 161 7.47 -3.70 -1.78
C TYR A 161 7.31 -2.17 -1.78
N ILE A 162 7.09 -1.57 -0.61
CA ILE A 162 6.96 -0.11 -0.49
C ILE A 162 8.29 0.58 -0.81
N GLN A 163 9.44 0.02 -0.38
CA GLN A 163 10.76 0.54 -0.73
C GLN A 163 11.01 0.49 -2.24
N GLN A 164 10.64 -0.59 -2.92
CA GLN A 164 10.73 -0.65 -4.38
C GLN A 164 9.92 0.46 -5.04
N ALA A 165 8.68 0.72 -4.59
CA ALA A 165 7.87 1.83 -5.09
C ALA A 165 8.52 3.20 -4.81
N ALA A 166 9.14 3.37 -3.64
CA ALA A 166 9.81 4.61 -3.24
C ALA A 166 11.07 4.88 -4.07
N ILE A 167 11.87 3.85 -4.38
CA ILE A 167 13.05 3.95 -5.25
C ILE A 167 12.67 4.43 -6.64
N GLU A 168 11.49 4.05 -7.15
CA GLU A 168 10.95 4.55 -8.41
C GLU A 168 10.34 5.97 -8.30
N GLY A 169 10.47 6.61 -7.14
CA GLY A 169 10.01 7.99 -6.91
C GLY A 169 8.52 8.13 -6.61
N PHE A 170 7.84 7.05 -6.21
CA PHE A 170 6.42 7.13 -5.88
C PHE A 170 6.21 7.88 -4.56
N LEU A 171 5.73 9.11 -4.64
CA LEU A 171 5.62 10.03 -3.52
C LEU A 171 4.88 9.46 -2.30
N PRO A 172 3.73 8.76 -2.43
CA PRO A 172 3.07 8.16 -1.27
C PRO A 172 3.94 7.13 -0.55
N ALA A 173 4.79 6.38 -1.27
CA ALA A 173 5.71 5.41 -0.67
C ALA A 173 6.85 6.12 0.08
N LEU A 174 7.41 7.20 -0.49
CA LEU A 174 8.43 8.02 0.17
C LEU A 174 7.92 8.58 1.49
N LEU A 175 6.72 9.17 1.49
CA LEU A 175 6.11 9.74 2.69
C LEU A 175 5.76 8.65 3.72
N PHE A 176 5.25 7.51 3.29
CA PHE A 176 4.96 6.38 4.18
C PHE A 176 6.22 5.89 4.89
N LEU A 177 7.31 5.62 4.16
CA LEU A 177 8.57 5.17 4.75
C LEU A 177 9.16 6.21 5.70
N SER A 178 9.03 7.50 5.36
CA SER A 178 9.50 8.60 6.19
C SER A 178 8.82 8.67 7.55
N ASP A 179 7.58 8.18 7.65
CA ASP A 179 6.82 8.11 8.89
C ASP A 179 6.96 6.74 9.57
N TRP A 180 7.14 5.68 8.79
CA TRP A 180 7.35 4.33 9.32
C TRP A 180 8.59 4.25 10.22
N TYR A 181 9.71 4.83 9.79
CA TYR A 181 10.99 4.75 10.49
C TYR A 181 11.15 5.71 11.69
N VAL A 182 10.12 6.51 12.02
CA VAL A 182 10.12 7.40 13.21
C VAL A 182 9.11 7.02 14.28
N VAL A 183 8.46 5.85 14.16
CA VAL A 183 7.57 5.35 15.21
C VAL A 183 8.43 4.89 16.37
N GLU A 184 8.42 5.66 17.45
CA GLU A 184 9.13 5.35 18.70
C GLU A 184 8.61 4.04 19.30
N GLU A 185 9.45 3.36 20.08
CA GLU A 185 9.14 2.09 20.74
C GLU A 185 8.88 0.89 19.81
N THR A 186 9.34 0.97 18.56
CA THR A 186 9.28 -0.14 17.60
C THR A 186 10.66 -0.60 17.18
N ASP A 187 10.79 -1.88 16.80
CA ASP A 187 12.05 -2.47 16.34
C ASP A 187 12.55 -1.84 15.01
N HIS A 188 11.72 -1.04 14.35
CA HIS A 188 12.03 -0.37 13.09
C HIS A 188 12.26 1.15 13.24
N TYR A 189 12.55 1.64 14.45
CA TYR A 189 12.92 3.04 14.66
C TYR A 189 14.32 3.31 14.11
N LEU A 190 14.40 3.94 12.93
CA LEU A 190 15.64 4.25 12.20
C LEU A 190 15.57 5.70 11.67
N PRO A 191 15.89 6.70 12.50
CA PRO A 191 15.73 8.11 12.14
C PRO A 191 16.57 8.55 10.94
N GLU A 192 17.72 7.93 10.67
CA GLU A 192 18.55 8.20 9.48
C GLU A 192 17.81 7.77 8.20
N GLN A 193 17.12 6.62 8.22
CA GLN A 193 16.31 6.16 7.11
C GLN A 193 15.11 7.08 6.90
N ALA A 194 14.46 7.52 7.97
CA ALA A 194 13.37 8.48 7.87
C ALA A 194 13.83 9.79 7.23
N PHE A 195 15.01 10.31 7.64
CA PHE A 195 15.59 11.50 7.04
C PHE A 195 15.89 11.32 5.55
N TYR A 196 16.46 10.16 5.17
CA TYR A 196 16.71 9.82 3.78
C TYR A 196 15.44 9.91 2.93
N TRP A 197 14.37 9.25 3.34
CA TRP A 197 13.11 9.25 2.58
C TRP A 197 12.45 10.63 2.54
N ARG A 198 12.59 11.44 3.61
CA ARG A 198 12.11 12.82 3.64
C ARG A 198 12.83 13.71 2.63
N ILE A 199 14.14 13.57 2.51
CA ILE A 199 14.94 14.27 1.48
C ILE A 199 14.50 13.83 0.07
N GLN A 200 14.27 12.53 -0.17
CA GLN A 200 13.77 12.09 -1.46
C GLN A 200 12.40 12.72 -1.79
N ALA A 201 11.46 12.76 -0.84
CA ALA A 201 10.19 13.45 -1.04
C ALA A 201 10.37 14.95 -1.29
N ALA A 202 11.28 15.61 -0.55
CA ALA A 202 11.59 17.04 -0.74
C ALA A 202 12.20 17.34 -2.13
N LYS A 203 12.97 16.42 -2.72
CA LYS A 203 13.47 16.52 -4.12
C LYS A 203 12.34 16.61 -5.13
N HIS A 204 11.23 15.92 -4.89
CA HIS A 204 10.00 16.05 -5.70
C HIS A 204 9.25 17.38 -5.45
N ASN A 205 9.87 18.29 -4.68
CA ASN A 205 9.24 19.56 -4.30
C ASN A 205 7.88 19.37 -3.61
N ASP A 206 7.72 18.26 -2.87
CA ASP A 206 6.51 17.98 -2.11
C ASP A 206 6.50 18.79 -0.81
N LEU A 207 5.34 19.36 -0.48
CA LEU A 207 5.18 20.22 0.70
C LEU A 207 5.48 19.47 2.02
N ASP A 208 4.93 18.25 2.16
CA ASP A 208 5.14 17.43 3.35
C ASP A 208 6.60 16.99 3.48
N GLY A 209 7.22 16.59 2.37
CA GLY A 209 8.65 16.27 2.30
C GLY A 209 9.53 17.45 2.73
N LEU A 210 9.26 18.64 2.22
CA LEU A 210 9.98 19.87 2.58
C LEU A 210 9.84 20.20 4.07
N MET A 211 8.62 20.17 4.60
CA MET A 211 8.33 20.46 6.00
C MET A 211 8.96 19.43 6.95
N LYS A 212 8.83 18.15 6.65
CA LYS A 212 9.41 17.06 7.45
C LYS A 212 10.93 17.08 7.44
N THR A 213 11.55 17.45 6.31
CA THR A 213 12.99 17.67 6.22
C THR A 213 13.45 18.82 7.12
N ALA A 214 12.75 19.96 7.09
CA ALA A 214 13.03 21.07 8.01
C ALA A 214 12.92 20.64 9.48
N PHE A 215 11.92 19.82 9.81
CA PHE A 215 11.76 19.26 11.15
C PHE A 215 12.95 18.38 11.57
N CYS A 216 13.46 17.52 10.65
CA CYS A 216 14.65 16.71 10.94
C CYS A 216 15.84 17.55 11.36
N TYR A 217 16.16 18.61 10.61
CA TYR A 217 17.25 19.54 10.97
C TYR A 217 16.98 20.31 12.27
N LYS A 218 15.73 20.62 12.59
CA LYS A 218 15.37 21.29 13.85
C LYS A 218 15.52 20.37 15.06
N ALA A 219 14.98 19.17 14.97
CA ALA A 219 14.98 18.20 16.06
C ALA A 219 16.32 17.47 16.21
N GLY A 220 17.12 17.39 15.15
CA GLY A 220 18.28 16.49 15.08
C GLY A 220 17.87 15.04 14.85
N LEU A 221 16.81 14.81 14.05
CA LEU A 221 16.26 13.49 13.79
C LEU A 221 16.93 12.89 12.54
N GLY A 222 17.80 11.92 12.73
CA GLY A 222 18.58 11.29 11.66
C GLY A 222 19.61 12.19 11.01
N VAL A 223 19.80 13.41 11.52
CA VAL A 223 20.76 14.41 11.01
C VAL A 223 21.11 15.39 12.11
N ALA A 224 22.31 15.98 12.06
CA ALA A 224 22.71 17.03 13.01
C ALA A 224 21.81 18.26 12.89
N ARG A 225 21.52 18.90 14.03
CA ARG A 225 20.73 20.15 14.07
C ARG A 225 21.44 21.27 13.30
N ASP A 226 20.72 21.95 12.43
CA ASP A 226 21.22 23.04 11.62
C ASP A 226 20.11 24.06 11.33
N VAL A 227 20.21 25.25 11.97
CA VAL A 227 19.21 26.31 11.87
C VAL A 227 19.13 26.91 10.47
N GLU A 228 20.25 27.02 9.75
CA GLU A 228 20.27 27.59 8.39
C GLU A 228 19.60 26.65 7.40
N ARG A 229 19.78 25.34 7.56
CA ARG A 229 19.04 24.36 6.77
C ARG A 229 17.56 24.32 7.12
N VAL A 230 17.18 24.50 8.39
CA VAL A 230 15.76 24.66 8.78
C VAL A 230 15.14 25.84 8.04
N LYS A 231 15.80 27.05 8.07
CA LYS A 231 15.30 28.24 7.37
C LYS A 231 15.08 27.94 5.88
N TYR A 232 16.07 27.37 5.23
CA TYR A 232 16.01 27.04 3.80
C TYR A 232 14.84 26.12 3.46
N TRP A 233 14.70 24.98 4.13
CA TRP A 233 13.64 24.01 3.82
C TRP A 233 12.25 24.56 4.14
N LEU A 234 12.11 25.36 5.20
CA LEU A 234 10.86 26.06 5.50
C LEU A 234 10.54 27.14 4.45
N GLU A 235 11.51 27.91 3.98
CA GLU A 235 11.32 28.89 2.90
C GLU A 235 10.86 28.20 1.61
N ARG A 236 11.47 27.05 1.27
CA ARG A 236 11.02 26.22 0.15
C ARG A 236 9.56 25.76 0.31
N ALA A 237 9.17 25.30 1.50
CA ALA A 237 7.79 24.92 1.79
C ALA A 237 6.83 26.14 1.73
N ALA A 238 7.27 27.31 2.19
CA ALA A 238 6.47 28.54 2.16
C ALA A 238 6.18 29.05 0.73
N GLU A 239 7.06 28.76 -0.23
CA GLU A 239 6.85 29.02 -1.66
C GLU A 239 5.66 28.24 -2.26
N HIS A 240 5.22 27.15 -1.63
CA HIS A 240 3.98 26.45 -2.00
C HIS A 240 2.69 27.19 -1.60
N ASN A 241 2.82 28.44 -1.17
CA ASN A 241 1.69 29.26 -0.69
C ASN A 241 0.95 28.62 0.52
N HIS A 242 1.69 27.86 1.35
CA HIS A 242 1.15 27.22 2.55
C HIS A 242 1.24 28.18 3.74
N PRO A 243 0.11 28.65 4.31
CA PRO A 243 0.12 29.72 5.30
C PRO A 243 0.83 29.39 6.61
N GLU A 244 0.80 28.12 7.03
CA GLU A 244 1.47 27.66 8.24
C GLU A 244 3.00 27.63 8.04
N ALA A 245 3.49 27.12 6.89
CA ALA A 245 4.91 27.16 6.55
C ALA A 245 5.41 28.61 6.53
N GLN A 246 4.67 29.54 5.91
CA GLN A 246 4.98 30.97 5.89
C GLN A 246 5.06 31.56 7.30
N TYR A 247 4.16 31.16 8.20
CA TYR A 247 4.20 31.59 9.60
C TYR A 247 5.46 31.08 10.31
N PHE A 248 5.85 29.83 10.12
CA PHE A 248 7.06 29.28 10.75
C PHE A 248 8.34 29.94 10.22
N VAL A 249 8.41 30.20 8.90
CA VAL A 249 9.52 30.99 8.35
C VAL A 249 9.62 32.36 9.03
N GLY A 250 8.49 33.07 9.17
CA GLY A 250 8.44 34.34 9.89
C GLY A 250 8.98 34.23 11.32
N LYS A 251 8.59 33.16 12.05
CA LYS A 251 9.11 32.92 13.42
C LYS A 251 10.61 32.64 13.45
N MET A 252 11.17 31.95 12.47
CA MET A 252 12.61 31.67 12.37
C MET A 252 13.44 32.90 12.07
N HIS A 253 12.88 33.94 11.45
CA HIS A 253 13.56 35.19 11.15
C HIS A 253 13.34 36.26 12.23
N LEU A 254 12.33 36.13 13.08
CA LEU A 254 11.99 37.17 14.07
C LEU A 254 13.09 37.29 15.13
N GLY A 255 13.64 38.50 15.33
CA GLY A 255 14.35 38.88 16.54
C GLY A 255 15.87 39.10 16.43
N GLU A 256 16.52 38.83 15.27
CA GLU A 256 17.97 38.94 15.18
C GLU A 256 18.46 40.33 14.72
N CYS A 257 17.83 40.96 13.72
CA CYS A 257 18.15 42.30 13.21
C CYS A 257 16.99 42.88 12.40
N ALA A 258 17.08 44.17 12.01
CA ALA A 258 16.04 44.87 11.25
C ALA A 258 15.71 44.16 9.90
N ASN A 259 16.70 43.63 9.18
CA ASN A 259 16.50 42.91 7.94
C ASN A 259 15.72 41.60 8.19
N ASN A 260 16.07 40.88 9.24
CA ASN A 260 15.35 39.66 9.63
C ASN A 260 13.91 39.97 10.05
N ALA A 261 13.68 41.04 10.79
CA ALA A 261 12.35 41.53 11.15
C ALA A 261 11.52 41.88 9.89
N ALA A 262 12.15 42.48 8.87
CA ALA A 262 11.50 42.79 7.60
C ALA A 262 11.06 41.50 6.85
N ILE A 263 11.93 40.51 6.79
CA ILE A 263 11.63 39.19 6.19
C ILE A 263 10.51 38.49 6.97
N ALA A 264 10.58 38.49 8.30
CA ALA A 264 9.53 37.94 9.16
C ALA A 264 8.19 38.63 8.90
N TYR A 265 8.15 39.95 8.81
CA TYR A 265 6.96 40.73 8.48
C TYR A 265 6.35 40.33 7.13
N ILE A 266 7.20 40.15 6.10
CA ILE A 266 6.76 39.74 4.77
C ILE A 266 6.06 38.36 4.86
N TRP A 267 6.73 37.38 5.45
CA TRP A 267 6.17 36.03 5.56
C TRP A 267 4.93 35.98 6.45
N PHE A 268 4.87 36.67 7.57
CA PHE A 268 3.64 36.79 8.38
C PHE A 268 2.51 37.47 7.61
N SER A 269 2.83 38.46 6.74
CA SER A 269 1.82 39.09 5.90
C SER A 269 1.24 38.08 4.87
N MET A 270 2.07 37.21 4.28
CA MET A 270 1.63 36.13 3.39
C MET A 270 0.78 35.11 4.13
N ALA A 271 1.24 34.66 5.29
CA ALA A 271 0.51 33.70 6.12
C ALA A 271 -0.88 34.23 6.54
N TYR A 272 -0.94 35.51 6.92
CA TYR A 272 -2.22 36.16 7.26
C TYR A 272 -3.14 36.30 6.05
N ALA A 273 -2.62 36.69 4.89
CA ALA A 273 -3.35 36.76 3.64
C ALA A 273 -3.86 35.37 3.18
N GLY A 274 -3.15 34.30 3.53
CA GLY A 274 -3.53 32.91 3.32
C GLY A 274 -4.55 32.37 4.35
N GLY A 275 -4.95 33.19 5.34
CA GLY A 275 -5.96 32.82 6.33
C GLY A 275 -5.43 32.35 7.69
N TYR A 276 -4.11 32.31 7.91
CA TYR A 276 -3.54 31.91 9.19
C TYR A 276 -3.61 33.06 10.21
N LYS A 277 -4.67 33.07 11.02
CA LYS A 277 -5.03 34.19 11.92
C LYS A 277 -3.95 34.56 12.95
N LYS A 278 -3.19 33.57 13.44
CA LYS A 278 -2.08 33.80 14.39
C LYS A 278 -1.00 34.69 13.81
N ALA A 279 -0.81 34.71 12.50
CA ALA A 279 0.20 35.48 11.81
C ALA A 279 -0.02 37.00 11.92
N ARG A 280 -1.26 37.47 12.17
CA ARG A 280 -1.55 38.92 12.35
C ARG A 280 -0.80 39.49 13.55
N VAL A 281 -0.91 38.82 14.70
CA VAL A 281 -0.24 39.29 15.94
C VAL A 281 1.28 39.32 15.76
N ALA A 282 1.84 38.21 15.24
CA ALA A 282 3.27 38.08 15.00
C ALA A 282 3.80 39.15 13.99
N ARG A 283 3.00 39.44 12.95
CA ARG A 283 3.33 40.51 12.00
C ARG A 283 3.36 41.90 12.68
N ASP A 284 2.37 42.19 13.52
CA ASP A 284 2.23 43.45 14.20
C ASP A 284 3.34 43.63 15.29
N GLU A 285 3.82 42.49 15.86
CA GLU A 285 5.01 42.48 16.73
C GLU A 285 6.33 42.69 15.95
N ALA A 286 6.44 42.24 14.73
CA ALA A 286 7.62 42.43 13.88
C ALA A 286 7.73 43.88 13.35
N ALA A 287 6.63 44.58 13.13
CA ALA A 287 6.60 45.90 12.51
C ALA A 287 7.44 46.96 13.23
N PRO A 288 7.43 47.10 14.58
CA PRO A 288 8.27 48.09 15.29
C PRO A 288 9.77 47.87 15.14
N LEU A 289 10.20 46.64 14.84
CA LEU A 289 11.62 46.28 14.70
C LEU A 289 12.20 46.68 13.34
N ILE A 290 11.38 47.08 12.37
CA ILE A 290 11.79 47.37 10.99
C ILE A 290 12.27 48.83 10.84
N GLY A 291 11.79 49.73 11.65
CA GLY A 291 12.00 51.18 11.50
C GLY A 291 11.03 51.82 10.49
N ILE A 292 10.68 53.09 10.81
CA ILE A 292 9.60 53.80 10.09
C ILE A 292 9.96 54.06 8.62
N GLU A 293 11.21 54.38 8.32
CA GLU A 293 11.65 54.72 6.96
C GLU A 293 11.65 53.48 6.03
N SER A 294 11.84 52.27 6.58
CA SER A 294 11.94 51.01 5.82
C SER A 294 10.62 50.36 5.59
N ILE A 295 9.57 50.64 6.38
CA ILE A 295 8.31 49.92 6.36
C ILE A 295 7.59 49.95 5.00
N LEU A 296 7.64 51.10 4.30
CA LEU A 296 7.03 51.23 2.96
C LEU A 296 7.73 50.36 1.93
N ASN A 297 9.07 50.27 2.02
CA ASN A 297 9.81 49.36 1.14
C ASN A 297 9.48 47.92 1.40
N VAL A 298 9.41 47.49 2.66
CA VAL A 298 9.02 46.14 3.06
C VAL A 298 7.61 45.79 2.58
N GLN A 299 6.66 46.72 2.66
CA GLN A 299 5.31 46.52 2.14
C GLN A 299 5.27 46.38 0.61
N ASN A 300 6.12 47.09 -0.12
CA ASN A 300 6.24 46.93 -1.56
C ASN A 300 6.83 45.56 -1.93
N ILE A 301 7.88 45.10 -1.25
CA ILE A 301 8.42 43.75 -1.43
C ILE A 301 7.36 42.70 -1.10
N ALA A 302 6.61 42.88 0.00
CA ALA A 302 5.50 41.96 0.35
C ALA A 302 4.44 41.86 -0.76
N LYS A 303 4.13 42.97 -1.45
CA LYS A 303 3.22 42.95 -2.62
C LYS A 303 3.79 42.17 -3.78
N GLU A 304 5.10 42.27 -4.05
CA GLU A 304 5.75 41.50 -5.10
C GLU A 304 5.74 39.96 -4.76
N VAL A 305 6.11 39.63 -3.51
CA VAL A 305 6.01 38.22 -3.02
C VAL A 305 4.59 37.70 -3.16
N TYR A 306 3.57 38.49 -2.79
CA TYR A 306 2.17 38.10 -2.97
C TYR A 306 1.80 37.85 -4.43
N LYS A 307 2.29 38.68 -5.36
CA LYS A 307 2.07 38.49 -6.79
C LYS A 307 2.69 37.19 -7.32
N ILE A 308 3.91 36.85 -6.82
CA ILE A 308 4.57 35.59 -7.18
C ILE A 308 3.75 34.40 -6.67
N LEU A 309 3.34 34.43 -5.40
CA LEU A 309 2.52 33.36 -4.79
C LEU A 309 1.16 33.16 -5.46
N LYS A 310 0.60 34.21 -6.10
CA LYS A 310 -0.65 34.11 -6.86
C LYS A 310 -0.49 33.47 -8.25
N LYS A 311 0.73 33.46 -8.80
CA LYS A 311 1.03 32.81 -10.08
C LYS A 311 1.42 31.34 -9.84
N GLN A 312 0.44 30.48 -9.77
CA GLN A 312 0.68 29.04 -9.63
C GLN A 312 0.95 28.34 -10.98
N PRO A 313 1.90 27.40 -11.06
CA PRO A 313 2.83 26.97 -10.01
C PRO A 313 3.95 28.01 -9.75
N VAL A 314 4.37 28.16 -8.48
CA VAL A 314 5.49 29.03 -8.14
C VAL A 314 6.80 28.36 -8.57
N ILE A 315 7.66 29.12 -9.24
CA ILE A 315 8.99 28.63 -9.62
C ILE A 315 9.82 28.46 -8.34
N PRO A 316 10.40 27.28 -8.10
CA PRO A 316 11.26 27.04 -6.94
C PRO A 316 12.37 28.09 -6.81
N HIS A 317 12.64 28.51 -5.59
CA HIS A 317 13.63 29.56 -5.22
C HIS A 317 13.33 30.99 -5.71
N SER A 318 12.20 31.25 -6.36
CA SER A 318 11.90 32.60 -6.89
C SER A 318 11.73 33.64 -5.80
N ILE A 319 11.08 33.28 -4.69
CA ILE A 319 10.89 34.22 -3.55
C ILE A 319 12.16 34.28 -2.71
N ILE A 320 12.82 33.14 -2.51
CA ILE A 320 14.09 33.07 -1.79
C ILE A 320 15.12 34.01 -2.46
N SER A 321 15.30 33.90 -3.79
CA SER A 321 16.22 34.76 -4.55
C SER A 321 15.83 36.23 -4.47
N LEU A 322 14.54 36.55 -4.60
CA LEU A 322 14.08 37.95 -4.44
C LEU A 322 14.44 38.52 -3.07
N LEU A 323 14.23 37.75 -2.00
CA LEU A 323 14.56 38.21 -0.64
C LEU A 323 16.05 38.26 -0.39
N ASP A 324 16.85 37.38 -1.00
CA ASP A 324 18.32 37.41 -0.94
C ASP A 324 18.86 38.63 -1.62
N ASP A 325 18.36 39.00 -2.80
CA ASP A 325 18.75 40.21 -3.53
C ASP A 325 18.35 41.46 -2.78
N CYS A 326 17.15 41.56 -2.21
CA CYS A 326 16.67 42.72 -1.50
C CYS A 326 17.38 42.98 -0.18
N TYR A 327 17.81 41.95 0.54
CA TYR A 327 18.35 42.02 1.90
C TYR A 327 19.81 41.61 2.02
N GLY A 328 20.46 41.20 0.90
CA GLY A 328 21.87 40.78 0.89
C GLY A 328 22.12 39.56 1.75
N ARG A 329 21.17 38.62 1.80
CA ARG A 329 21.29 37.42 2.65
C ARG A 329 22.34 36.44 2.09
N LYS A 330 23.07 35.82 2.99
CA LYS A 330 24.06 34.78 2.72
C LYS A 330 23.72 33.58 3.62
N GLY A 331 22.69 32.86 3.32
CA GLY A 331 22.31 31.65 4.04
C GLY A 331 22.70 30.35 3.31
N TYR A 332 22.30 29.22 3.85
CA TYR A 332 22.43 27.93 3.17
C TYR A 332 21.62 27.97 1.88
N ARG A 333 22.30 27.75 0.74
CA ARG A 333 21.74 27.76 -0.61
C ARG A 333 22.36 26.58 -1.38
N PRO A 334 21.84 25.37 -1.16
CA PRO A 334 22.39 24.19 -1.84
C PRO A 334 22.12 24.27 -3.33
N THR A 335 23.07 23.79 -4.13
CA THR A 335 22.84 23.49 -5.53
C THR A 335 22.02 22.20 -5.66
N LEU A 336 21.46 21.93 -6.85
CA LEU A 336 20.79 20.66 -7.11
C LEU A 336 21.72 19.47 -6.86
N ALA A 337 23.00 19.59 -7.24
CA ALA A 337 24.00 18.56 -6.96
C ALA A 337 24.21 18.32 -5.45
N ASP A 338 24.24 19.39 -4.63
CA ASP A 338 24.36 19.25 -3.18
C ASP A 338 23.13 18.54 -2.57
N ILE A 339 21.93 18.78 -3.12
CA ILE A 339 20.70 18.13 -2.68
C ILE A 339 20.70 16.65 -3.10
N GLU A 340 21.16 16.32 -4.30
CA GLU A 340 21.31 14.94 -4.77
C GLU A 340 22.28 14.16 -3.88
N LEU A 341 23.43 14.76 -3.54
CA LEU A 341 24.42 14.14 -2.65
C LEU A 341 23.88 13.85 -1.24
N LEU A 342 22.95 14.65 -0.71
CA LEU A 342 22.29 14.36 0.58
C LEU A 342 21.52 13.04 0.57
N GLY A 343 21.16 12.52 -0.60
CA GLY A 343 20.48 11.24 -0.76
C GLY A 343 21.39 10.08 -1.13
N GLU A 344 22.58 10.35 -1.66
CA GLU A 344 23.50 9.30 -2.15
C GLU A 344 24.41 8.72 -1.05
N THR A 345 24.60 9.42 0.07
CA THR A 345 25.51 8.99 1.14
C THR A 345 25.08 7.72 1.89
N GLN A 346 23.91 7.15 1.61
CA GLN A 346 23.40 5.95 2.26
C GLN A 346 23.51 4.66 1.42
N ASP A 347 23.73 4.73 0.12
CA ASP A 347 23.90 3.52 -0.72
C ASP A 347 25.14 2.66 -0.35
N HIS A 348 26.05 3.20 0.46
CA HIS A 348 27.21 2.46 0.98
C HIS A 348 27.02 1.86 2.39
N MET A 349 25.84 2.04 3.02
CA MET A 349 25.56 1.50 4.36
C MET A 349 24.82 0.14 4.37
N SER A 350 24.48 -0.43 3.21
CA SER A 350 23.50 -1.53 3.16
C SER A 350 24.04 -2.93 3.42
N ASP A 351 25.36 -3.22 3.39
CA ASP A 351 25.82 -4.61 3.58
C ASP A 351 26.87 -4.83 4.68
N ASP A 352 27.73 -3.86 5.02
CA ASP A 352 28.83 -4.10 5.97
C ASP A 352 28.56 -3.55 7.39
N GLN A 353 27.60 -2.66 7.60
CA GLN A 353 27.30 -2.08 8.91
C GLN A 353 26.18 -2.79 9.68
N GLU A 354 25.31 -3.55 9.02
CA GLU A 354 24.31 -4.38 9.73
C GLU A 354 24.99 -5.47 10.60
N ILE A 355 26.16 -5.92 10.22
CA ILE A 355 26.95 -6.90 10.98
C ILE A 355 27.67 -6.21 12.15
N SER A 356 28.18 -4.98 11.96
CA SER A 356 28.91 -4.24 13.01
C SER A 356 27.99 -3.70 14.11
N ILE A 357 26.79 -3.23 13.77
CA ILE A 357 25.82 -2.70 14.76
C ILE A 357 25.25 -3.83 15.64
N LYS A 358 25.06 -5.04 15.10
CA LYS A 358 24.62 -6.20 15.89
C LYS A 358 25.72 -6.69 16.87
N GLU A 359 26.99 -6.54 16.52
CA GLU A 359 28.11 -6.86 17.41
C GLU A 359 28.32 -5.80 18.50
N ASP A 360 28.17 -4.50 18.19
CA ASP A 360 28.32 -3.40 19.15
C ASP A 360 27.17 -3.35 20.18
N ILE A 361 25.93 -3.69 19.79
CA ILE A 361 24.79 -3.80 20.71
C ILE A 361 24.95 -5.00 21.65
N ALA A 362 25.52 -6.10 21.17
CA ALA A 362 25.79 -7.30 22.01
C ALA A 362 26.89 -7.05 23.05
N ILE A 363 27.87 -6.19 22.77
CA ILE A 363 28.96 -5.82 23.68
C ILE A 363 28.50 -4.77 24.72
N SER A 364 27.56 -3.88 24.35
CA SER A 364 27.04 -2.82 25.25
C SER A 364 26.08 -3.32 26.35
N MET A 365 25.56 -4.56 26.26
CA MET A 365 24.61 -5.11 27.24
C MET A 365 25.31 -5.84 28.44
N THR A 366 26.64 -5.83 28.54
CA THR A 366 27.36 -6.60 29.55
C THR A 366 28.04 -5.81 30.67
N GLU A 367 27.93 -4.48 30.74
CA GLU A 367 28.48 -3.73 31.88
C GLU A 367 27.44 -2.74 32.48
N PRO A 368 27.21 -2.76 33.82
CA PRO A 368 26.39 -1.80 34.51
C PRO A 368 27.21 -0.57 34.89
N ASN A 369 27.10 0.53 34.16
CA ASN A 369 27.70 1.80 34.57
C ASN A 369 26.70 2.64 35.38
N THR A 370 27.02 2.77 36.65
CA THR A 370 26.48 3.79 37.56
C THR A 370 26.97 5.18 37.09
N ILE A 371 26.06 6.02 36.69
CA ILE A 371 26.32 7.45 36.45
C ILE A 371 25.62 8.27 37.51
N GLU A 372 26.45 8.99 38.31
CA GLU A 372 26.02 10.03 39.25
C GLU A 372 25.28 11.16 38.51
N THR A 373 24.11 11.51 39.02
CA THR A 373 23.32 12.67 38.57
C THR A 373 23.90 13.96 39.12
N ASP A 374 24.43 14.82 38.26
CA ASP A 374 24.72 16.21 38.59
C ASP A 374 23.53 17.09 38.16
N ASN A 375 22.83 17.57 39.20
CA ASN A 375 21.68 18.47 39.11
C ASN A 375 22.15 19.93 38.98
N THR A 376 22.26 20.45 37.79
CA THR A 376 22.24 21.93 37.59
C THR A 376 21.99 22.26 36.11
N GLU A 377 20.73 22.29 35.69
CA GLU A 377 20.25 23.11 34.58
C GLU A 377 18.71 23.11 34.52
N GLU A 378 18.12 23.58 35.60
CA GLU A 378 16.71 23.94 35.61
C GLU A 378 16.61 25.47 35.75
N LYS A 379 16.40 26.14 34.61
CA LYS A 379 15.70 27.43 34.47
C LYS A 379 16.05 28.15 33.17
N LEU A 380 15.41 27.74 32.07
CA LEU A 380 15.09 28.64 30.93
C LEU A 380 14.08 27.91 30.00
N ALA A 381 12.95 27.51 30.56
CA ALA A 381 11.79 27.11 29.77
C ALA A 381 11.01 28.38 29.40
N THR A 382 11.46 29.10 28.36
CA THR A 382 10.59 30.00 27.62
C THR A 382 9.54 29.17 26.89
N LYS A 383 8.26 29.54 27.05
CA LYS A 383 7.11 28.97 26.33
C LYS A 383 7.43 28.87 24.83
N GLN A 384 7.91 27.72 24.41
CA GLN A 384 8.01 27.37 23.00
C GLN A 384 6.61 26.97 22.56
N ASP A 385 6.00 27.75 21.63
CA ASP A 385 4.83 27.28 20.87
C ASP A 385 5.25 26.01 20.13
N ASP A 386 4.79 24.87 20.63
CA ASP A 386 5.20 23.55 20.17
C ASP A 386 4.46 23.20 18.88
N TRP A 387 5.01 23.63 17.74
CA TRP A 387 4.49 23.25 16.43
C TRP A 387 4.78 21.77 16.10
N THR A 388 5.61 21.10 16.92
CA THR A 388 5.91 19.68 16.77
C THR A 388 4.70 18.78 17.03
N THR A 389 3.79 19.23 17.93
CA THR A 389 2.57 18.51 18.27
C THR A 389 1.48 18.61 17.20
N SER A 390 1.49 19.67 16.38
CA SER A 390 0.49 19.87 15.31
C SER A 390 0.73 18.96 14.09
N TRP A 391 1.96 18.53 13.85
CA TRP A 391 2.35 17.73 12.67
C TRP A 391 2.59 16.24 12.99
N GLY A 392 2.89 15.90 14.25
CA GLY A 392 3.06 14.51 14.69
C GLY A 392 1.74 13.74 14.84
N SER A 393 0.63 14.44 15.12
CA SER A 393 -0.68 13.82 15.32
C SER A 393 -1.47 13.55 14.03
N SER A 394 -1.12 14.20 12.92
CA SER A 394 -1.84 14.05 11.64
C SER A 394 -1.50 12.74 10.91
N SER A 395 -0.32 12.18 11.16
CA SER A 395 0.10 10.92 10.49
C SER A 395 -0.51 9.66 11.12
N SER A 396 -0.74 9.65 12.43
CA SER A 396 -1.36 8.50 13.10
C SER A 396 -2.85 8.35 12.77
N ASP A 397 -3.55 9.45 12.48
CA ASP A 397 -4.96 9.41 12.10
C ASP A 397 -5.17 8.99 10.63
N MET A 398 -4.18 9.20 9.74
CA MET A 398 -4.25 8.71 8.34
C MET A 398 -4.06 7.19 8.22
N MET A 399 -3.40 6.54 9.18
CA MET A 399 -3.29 5.06 9.18
C MET A 399 -4.60 4.33 9.51
N ILE A 400 -5.60 5.03 10.08
CA ILE A 400 -6.83 4.40 10.57
C ILE A 400 -8.07 4.70 9.69
N GLN A 401 -8.03 5.69 8.81
CA GLN A 401 -9.20 6.10 8.00
C GLN A 401 -8.94 6.10 6.49
N THR A 402 -8.81 4.91 5.89
CA THR A 402 -9.20 4.73 4.50
C THR A 402 -10.63 4.20 4.47
N THR A 403 -11.62 5.09 4.54
CA THR A 403 -12.98 4.80 4.11
C THR A 403 -12.97 4.50 2.61
N PRO A 404 -13.71 3.49 2.13
CA PRO A 404 -13.83 3.26 0.70
C PRO A 404 -14.55 4.45 0.06
N VAL A 405 -13.92 5.03 -0.96
CA VAL A 405 -14.58 5.98 -1.87
C VAL A 405 -15.73 5.24 -2.52
N ALA A 406 -16.95 5.62 -2.17
CA ALA A 406 -18.16 5.22 -2.86
C ALA A 406 -18.08 5.78 -4.30
N ASN A 407 -17.97 4.89 -5.27
CA ASN A 407 -18.28 5.22 -6.67
C ASN A 407 -19.81 5.33 -6.82
N ASP A 408 -20.35 6.50 -6.54
CA ASP A 408 -21.63 6.93 -7.06
C ASP A 408 -21.34 7.98 -8.14
N GLU A 409 -21.45 7.56 -9.39
CA GLU A 409 -21.94 8.34 -10.53
C GLU A 409 -21.66 7.61 -11.84
N LEU A 410 -22.55 6.70 -12.21
CA LEU A 410 -22.81 6.35 -13.61
C LEU A 410 -24.22 5.78 -13.73
N THR A 411 -25.21 6.67 -13.69
CA THR A 411 -26.51 6.49 -14.38
C THR A 411 -27.18 7.85 -14.57
N LYS A 412 -26.93 8.44 -15.74
CA LYS A 412 -27.96 9.15 -16.54
C LYS A 412 -27.49 9.24 -17.98
#